data_b0bb374598d6452f59d2adc6a77a2db7
#
_entry.id   b0bb374598d6452f59d2adc6a77a2db7
#
_cell.length_a   1.000
_cell.length_b   1.000
_cell.length_c   1.000
_cell.angle_alpha   90.00
_cell.angle_beta   90.00
_cell.angle_gamma   90.00
#
_symmetry.space_group_name_H-M   'P 1'
#
loop_
_entity.id
_entity.type
_entity.pdbx_description
1 polymer ?
#
loop_
_entity_poly.entity_id
_entity_poly.type
_entity_poly.pdbx_seq_one_letter_code
_entity_poly.pdbx_strand_id
1 'polypeptide(L)'
;MRHNLAGYALTLLLIAGCGCSMAGPVTAAPAQEKQAPAEKKQPLSKFDALRRFGQILDIVECSYVEDIGQAELVNGAIKGMLQGLDPHSSFLNAEEYKEMQETTSGEFFGIGVEISMENGQVTVVTPIEDTPAFKAGMKTGDIILTIDGQSTQEMSLQDVVSRIRGPKNTKVELSILHTNGREPVTLSLVRGAIPIVSVKSKKFEDGYYWIRVTRFSEKTTDELLSALEDANKEAKAHGGLRGIVLDLRNNPGGLLSQAVSVSDLFLKSGTIVSIKGRSDVTERVYAAESQPTDVKAPMVVLINAGSASASEIVAGALKDHHRAVIVGERSFGKGSVQNIIPLADGSGLKLTVALYYTPDNRSIQAEGVVPDIEIPFEMPAKKDNESRFLLREADLNRHLENKESGEGTQAKKSEDQQMKEQLAQDNQLRMALQIVKGLPSLQAIRNN
;
A
#
# COMPACT_ATOMS: atom_id res chain seq x y z
N MET A 1 13.15 31.27 -39.05
CA MET A 1 12.36 32.50 -39.05
C MET A 1 12.11 32.84 -37.59
N ARG A 2 12.91 33.61 -36.97
CA ARG A 2 13.14 35.06 -36.81
C ARG A 2 11.88 35.80 -36.36
N HIS A 3 12.10 36.44 -35.17
CA HIS A 3 11.52 37.66 -34.60
C HIS A 3 10.31 37.47 -33.64
N ASN A 4 10.16 38.18 -32.52
CA ASN A 4 10.85 39.36 -31.99
C ASN A 4 10.56 39.49 -30.47
N LEU A 5 11.54 40.02 -29.76
CA LEU A 5 11.50 40.64 -28.45
C LEU A 5 10.89 42.05 -28.49
N ALA A 6 10.13 42.40 -27.44
CA ALA A 6 9.88 43.79 -27.01
C ALA A 6 9.57 43.73 -25.51
N GLY A 7 10.27 44.21 -24.62
CA GLY A 7 10.99 45.39 -24.23
C GLY A 7 10.07 46.52 -23.70
N TYR A 8 9.82 46.59 -22.35
CA TYR A 8 9.25 47.83 -21.73
C TYR A 8 10.26 48.41 -20.75
N ALA A 9 10.67 49.65 -21.11
CA ALA A 9 11.61 50.46 -20.38
C ALA A 9 10.96 51.17 -19.20
N LEU A 10 11.70 51.21 -18.12
CA LEU A 10 11.40 51.96 -16.88
C LEU A 10 11.88 53.41 -17.08
N THR A 11 11.00 54.40 -16.96
CA THR A 11 11.33 55.84 -17.07
C THR A 11 11.59 56.38 -15.66
N LEU A 12 12.83 56.77 -15.37
CA LEU A 12 13.24 57.54 -14.20
C LEU A 12 13.04 59.05 -14.47
N LEU A 13 12.32 59.74 -13.60
CA LEU A 13 12.26 61.19 -13.62
C LEU A 13 13.16 61.74 -12.50
N LEU A 14 14.21 62.41 -12.90
CA LEU A 14 15.10 63.24 -12.05
C LEU A 14 14.56 64.66 -12.01
N ILE A 15 14.31 65.21 -10.80
CA ILE A 15 14.15 66.65 -10.59
C ILE A 15 15.26 67.11 -9.65
N ALA A 16 16.13 67.93 -10.18
CA ALA A 16 17.16 68.63 -9.45
C ALA A 16 16.60 69.99 -8.94
N GLY A 17 16.84 70.33 -7.72
CA GLY A 17 16.53 71.66 -7.16
C GLY A 17 17.56 71.99 -6.08
N CYS A 18 18.42 72.95 -6.44
CA CYS A 18 19.44 73.59 -5.59
C CYS A 18 18.84 74.48 -4.53
N GLY A 19 19.42 74.51 -3.31
CA GLY A 19 19.17 75.53 -2.31
C GLY A 19 20.08 75.32 -1.11
N CYS A 20 21.18 76.09 -1.09
CA CYS A 20 22.11 76.23 0.06
C CYS A 20 21.42 76.99 1.21
N SER A 21 21.58 76.52 2.46
CA SER A 21 21.74 77.35 3.62
C SER A 21 22.41 76.60 4.78
N MET A 22 23.45 77.24 5.31
CA MET A 22 24.26 76.75 6.43
C MET A 22 23.53 76.98 7.75
N ALA A 23 23.50 75.99 8.65
CA ALA A 23 23.43 76.21 10.11
C ALA A 23 23.86 74.93 10.83
N GLY A 24 24.63 75.05 11.87
CA GLY A 24 25.49 74.13 12.57
C GLY A 24 24.83 72.92 13.27
N PRO A 25 25.66 72.04 13.89
CA PRO A 25 25.22 70.73 14.31
C PRO A 25 24.47 70.75 15.64
N VAL A 26 23.20 70.37 15.62
CA VAL A 26 22.45 69.95 16.81
C VAL A 26 22.40 68.43 16.78
N THR A 27 23.14 67.80 17.68
CA THR A 27 23.06 66.35 17.93
C THR A 27 21.71 66.03 18.55
N ALA A 28 20.78 65.55 17.72
CA ALA A 28 19.56 64.93 18.17
C ALA A 28 19.77 63.43 18.26
N ALA A 29 19.56 62.83 19.43
CA ALA A 29 19.53 61.40 19.66
C ALA A 29 18.42 60.76 18.81
N PRO A 30 18.61 59.52 18.28
CA PRO A 30 17.57 58.86 17.51
C PRO A 30 16.37 58.54 18.42
N ALA A 31 15.24 59.10 18.08
CA ALA A 31 13.95 58.73 18.67
C ALA A 31 13.73 57.23 18.41
N GLN A 32 13.68 56.43 19.45
CA GLN A 32 13.18 55.07 19.39
C GLN A 32 11.72 55.10 18.96
N GLU A 33 11.48 54.73 17.74
CA GLU A 33 10.14 54.42 17.25
C GLU A 33 9.60 53.24 18.10
N LYS A 34 8.69 53.54 19.01
CA LYS A 34 7.93 52.54 19.74
C LYS A 34 7.12 51.78 18.71
N GLN A 35 7.61 50.56 18.37
CA GLN A 35 6.81 49.57 17.64
C GLN A 35 5.49 49.42 18.41
N ALA A 36 4.37 49.77 17.77
CA ALA A 36 3.04 49.49 18.28
C ALA A 36 2.92 48.02 18.60
N PRO A 37 2.32 47.59 19.73
CA PRO A 37 2.13 46.22 20.06
C PRO A 37 1.36 45.52 18.92
N ALA A 38 1.89 44.42 18.38
CA ALA A 38 1.19 43.62 17.40
C ALA A 38 -0.19 43.27 18.00
N GLU A 39 -1.25 43.77 17.42
CA GLU A 39 -2.63 43.41 17.79
C GLU A 39 -2.74 41.90 17.75
N LYS A 40 -2.90 41.25 18.89
CA LYS A 40 -3.27 39.83 18.99
C LYS A 40 -4.64 39.71 18.32
N LYS A 41 -4.68 39.27 17.06
CA LYS A 41 -5.90 38.94 16.34
C LYS A 41 -6.73 38.02 17.23
N GLN A 42 -7.85 38.52 17.75
CA GLN A 42 -8.78 37.69 18.50
C GLN A 42 -9.20 36.51 17.62
N PRO A 43 -9.18 35.28 18.14
CA PRO A 43 -9.60 34.12 17.36
C PRO A 43 -11.05 34.30 16.93
N LEU A 44 -11.35 34.04 15.67
CA LEU A 44 -12.70 34.11 15.11
C LEU A 44 -13.62 33.20 15.93
N SER A 45 -14.79 33.70 16.37
CA SER A 45 -15.76 32.83 17.02
C SER A 45 -16.23 31.74 16.03
N LYS A 46 -16.65 30.59 16.54
CA LYS A 46 -17.17 29.48 15.67
C LYS A 46 -18.36 29.99 14.83
N PHE A 47 -19.21 30.80 15.41
CA PHE A 47 -20.38 31.39 14.73
C PHE A 47 -19.96 32.32 13.58
N ASP A 48 -19.00 33.20 13.81
CA ASP A 48 -18.52 34.13 12.78
C ASP A 48 -17.77 33.41 11.66
N ALA A 49 -17.06 32.33 11.98
CA ALA A 49 -16.41 31.48 10.99
C ALA A 49 -17.44 30.79 10.08
N LEU A 50 -18.50 30.21 10.65
CA LEU A 50 -19.56 29.53 9.89
C LEU A 50 -20.37 30.55 9.06
N ARG A 51 -20.68 31.74 9.61
CA ARG A 51 -21.35 32.83 8.88
C ARG A 51 -20.53 33.25 7.67
N ARG A 52 -19.22 33.48 7.85
CA ARG A 52 -18.31 33.84 6.74
C ARG A 52 -18.26 32.72 5.67
N PHE A 53 -18.18 31.46 6.09
CA PHE A 53 -18.18 30.33 5.19
C PHE A 53 -19.47 30.30 4.36
N GLY A 54 -20.66 30.42 4.99
CA GLY A 54 -21.93 30.44 4.29
C GLY A 54 -22.07 31.59 3.30
N GLN A 55 -21.61 32.81 3.69
CA GLN A 55 -21.62 33.99 2.78
C GLN A 55 -20.74 33.73 1.53
N ILE A 56 -19.56 33.16 1.70
CA ILE A 56 -18.68 32.87 0.56
C ILE A 56 -19.27 31.78 -0.32
N LEU A 57 -19.86 30.72 0.26
CA LEU A 57 -20.57 29.70 -0.45
C LEU A 57 -21.66 30.24 -1.35
N ASP A 58 -22.53 31.09 -0.79
CA ASP A 58 -23.63 31.73 -1.51
C ASP A 58 -23.12 32.64 -2.67
N ILE A 59 -22.08 33.44 -2.41
CA ILE A 59 -21.47 34.29 -3.45
C ILE A 59 -20.91 33.43 -4.60
N VAL A 60 -20.22 32.32 -4.30
CA VAL A 60 -19.64 31.45 -5.33
C VAL A 60 -20.76 30.77 -6.12
N GLU A 61 -21.76 30.19 -5.46
CA GLU A 61 -22.90 29.54 -6.10
C GLU A 61 -23.66 30.52 -7.05
N CYS A 62 -23.85 31.77 -6.61
CA CYS A 62 -24.62 32.75 -7.39
C CYS A 62 -23.81 33.50 -8.46
N SER A 63 -22.48 33.58 -8.33
CA SER A 63 -21.67 34.54 -9.12
C SER A 63 -20.55 33.87 -9.93
N TYR A 64 -20.30 32.55 -9.76
CA TYR A 64 -19.30 31.86 -10.55
C TYR A 64 -19.75 31.78 -12.01
N VAL A 65 -18.78 31.75 -12.94
CA VAL A 65 -19.02 31.79 -14.39
C VAL A 65 -19.74 30.56 -14.95
N GLU A 66 -19.63 29.44 -14.27
CA GLU A 66 -20.29 28.17 -14.62
C GLU A 66 -21.22 27.74 -13.50
N ASP A 67 -22.28 27.01 -13.85
CA ASP A 67 -23.17 26.40 -12.84
C ASP A 67 -22.40 25.36 -12.02
N ILE A 68 -22.35 25.56 -10.69
CA ILE A 68 -21.71 24.63 -9.76
C ILE A 68 -22.69 24.28 -8.64
N GLY A 69 -22.82 22.99 -8.36
CA GLY A 69 -23.73 22.51 -7.31
C GLY A 69 -23.20 22.77 -5.90
N GLN A 70 -24.09 23.15 -4.98
CA GLN A 70 -23.77 23.38 -3.57
C GLN A 70 -23.05 22.19 -2.93
N ALA A 71 -23.45 20.94 -3.26
CA ALA A 71 -22.80 19.73 -2.75
C ALA A 71 -21.33 19.63 -3.20
N GLU A 72 -21.03 20.03 -4.43
CA GLU A 72 -19.66 20.01 -4.97
C GLU A 72 -18.79 21.05 -4.26
N LEU A 73 -19.32 22.26 -4.06
CA LEU A 73 -18.64 23.33 -3.32
C LEU A 73 -18.34 22.93 -1.88
N VAL A 74 -19.32 22.34 -1.18
CA VAL A 74 -19.15 21.86 0.20
C VAL A 74 -18.12 20.74 0.28
N ASN A 75 -18.17 19.76 -0.62
CA ASN A 75 -17.20 18.68 -0.69
C ASN A 75 -15.78 19.20 -1.00
N GLY A 76 -15.67 20.19 -1.90
CA GLY A 76 -14.42 20.87 -2.20
C GLY A 76 -13.84 21.58 -0.97
N ALA A 77 -14.70 22.27 -0.22
CA ALA A 77 -14.30 22.96 1.01
C ALA A 77 -13.84 21.99 2.11
N ILE A 78 -14.57 20.87 2.31
CA ILE A 78 -14.19 19.82 3.26
C ILE A 78 -12.83 19.20 2.86
N LYS A 79 -12.65 18.86 1.59
CA LYS A 79 -11.37 18.35 1.07
C LYS A 79 -10.22 19.34 1.32
N GLY A 80 -10.44 20.63 1.01
CA GLY A 80 -9.44 21.70 1.25
C GLY A 80 -9.08 21.86 2.73
N MET A 81 -10.07 21.79 3.62
CA MET A 81 -9.84 21.87 5.06
C MET A 81 -8.97 20.72 5.56
N LEU A 82 -9.22 19.48 5.09
CA LEU A 82 -8.46 18.29 5.50
C LEU A 82 -7.05 18.28 4.90
N GLN A 83 -6.89 18.68 3.64
CA GLN A 83 -5.59 18.83 2.99
C GLN A 83 -4.66 19.84 3.69
N GLY A 84 -5.25 20.83 4.38
CA GLY A 84 -4.50 21.79 5.19
C GLY A 84 -3.99 21.24 6.53
N LEU A 85 -4.36 20.03 6.92
CA LEU A 85 -3.93 19.41 8.18
C LEU A 85 -2.66 18.56 7.99
N ASP A 86 -2.76 17.56 7.14
CA ASP A 86 -1.68 16.61 6.85
C ASP A 86 -2.01 15.81 5.55
N PRO A 87 -1.03 15.10 4.94
CA PRO A 87 -1.24 14.36 3.69
C PRO A 87 -2.09 13.08 3.84
N HIS A 88 -2.48 12.71 5.05
CA HIS A 88 -3.17 11.44 5.33
C HIS A 88 -4.63 11.62 5.76
N SER A 89 -4.99 12.82 6.24
CA SER A 89 -6.37 13.17 6.54
C SER A 89 -7.13 13.45 5.26
N SER A 90 -8.29 12.80 5.06
CA SER A 90 -9.08 12.93 3.85
C SER A 90 -10.57 12.70 4.09
N PHE A 91 -11.39 13.31 3.26
CA PHE A 91 -12.79 12.97 3.10
C PHE A 91 -12.92 11.88 2.04
N LEU A 92 -13.67 10.86 2.35
CA LEU A 92 -13.97 9.72 1.46
C LEU A 92 -15.44 9.83 1.08
N ASN A 93 -15.75 9.88 -0.21
CA ASN A 93 -17.13 9.73 -0.64
C ASN A 93 -17.63 8.31 -0.35
N ALA A 94 -18.92 8.03 -0.58
CA ALA A 94 -19.52 6.74 -0.23
C ALA A 94 -18.84 5.53 -0.95
N GLU A 95 -18.39 5.74 -2.19
CA GLU A 95 -17.70 4.71 -2.98
C GLU A 95 -16.28 4.47 -2.45
N GLU A 96 -15.49 5.54 -2.27
CA GLU A 96 -14.14 5.48 -1.69
C GLU A 96 -14.14 4.89 -0.27
N TYR A 97 -15.16 5.21 0.53
CA TYR A 97 -15.31 4.66 1.86
C TYR A 97 -15.61 3.15 1.82
N LYS A 98 -16.49 2.73 0.92
CA LYS A 98 -16.80 1.31 0.69
C LYS A 98 -15.57 0.52 0.22
N GLU A 99 -14.82 1.02 -0.76
CA GLU A 99 -13.58 0.39 -1.22
C GLU A 99 -12.55 0.24 -0.10
N MET A 100 -12.45 1.26 0.76
CA MET A 100 -11.59 1.19 1.92
C MET A 100 -12.06 0.11 2.91
N GLN A 101 -13.37 -0.01 3.16
CA GLN A 101 -13.94 -1.06 4.00
C GLN A 101 -13.66 -2.45 3.43
N GLU A 102 -13.84 -2.67 2.12
CA GLU A 102 -13.52 -3.93 1.44
C GLU A 102 -12.03 -4.29 1.57
N THR A 103 -11.16 -3.31 1.39
CA THR A 103 -9.71 -3.50 1.57
C THR A 103 -9.35 -3.85 3.01
N THR A 104 -10.02 -3.24 3.98
CA THR A 104 -9.80 -3.43 5.42
C THR A 104 -10.32 -4.77 5.89
N SER A 105 -11.51 -5.19 5.45
CA SER A 105 -12.07 -6.50 5.78
C SER A 105 -11.29 -7.66 5.14
N GLY A 106 -10.55 -7.40 4.08
CA GLY A 106 -9.81 -8.43 3.34
C GLY A 106 -10.73 -9.27 2.44
N GLU A 107 -11.88 -8.73 2.06
CA GLU A 107 -12.79 -9.36 1.10
C GLU A 107 -13.61 -8.31 0.35
N PHE A 108 -14.00 -8.64 -0.86
CA PHE A 108 -14.96 -7.86 -1.63
C PHE A 108 -16.07 -8.76 -2.17
N PHE A 109 -17.18 -8.16 -2.59
CA PHE A 109 -18.28 -8.93 -3.13
C PHE A 109 -18.32 -8.86 -4.65
N GLY A 110 -18.30 -10.03 -5.27
CA GLY A 110 -18.28 -10.19 -6.72
C GLY A 110 -18.34 -11.65 -7.13
N ILE A 111 -17.82 -11.97 -8.31
CA ILE A 111 -17.81 -13.34 -8.82
C ILE A 111 -16.47 -14.06 -8.71
N GLY A 112 -15.37 -13.32 -8.38
CA GLY A 112 -14.04 -13.90 -8.21
C GLY A 112 -13.33 -14.23 -9.53
N VAL A 113 -13.16 -13.22 -10.36
CA VAL A 113 -12.43 -13.32 -11.63
C VAL A 113 -11.42 -12.17 -11.75
N GLU A 114 -10.23 -12.48 -12.22
CA GLU A 114 -9.25 -11.49 -12.64
C GLU A 114 -9.42 -11.25 -14.14
N ILE A 115 -9.51 -9.99 -14.55
CA ILE A 115 -9.77 -9.59 -15.92
C ILE A 115 -8.76 -8.57 -16.40
N SER A 116 -8.50 -8.58 -17.71
CA SER A 116 -7.68 -7.58 -18.41
C SER A 116 -8.40 -7.08 -19.66
N MET A 117 -7.89 -5.98 -20.22
CA MET A 117 -8.32 -5.52 -21.54
C MET A 117 -7.28 -5.99 -22.56
N GLU A 118 -7.66 -6.89 -23.44
CA GLU A 118 -6.80 -7.42 -24.51
C GLU A 118 -7.45 -7.19 -25.88
N ASN A 119 -6.75 -6.49 -26.76
CA ASN A 119 -7.24 -6.14 -28.10
C ASN A 119 -8.62 -5.46 -28.10
N GLY A 120 -8.91 -4.64 -27.07
CA GLY A 120 -10.20 -3.96 -26.93
C GLY A 120 -11.34 -4.87 -26.41
N GLN A 121 -11.03 -6.05 -25.92
CA GLN A 121 -11.98 -7.00 -25.35
C GLN A 121 -11.67 -7.31 -23.88
N VAL A 122 -12.69 -7.47 -23.09
CA VAL A 122 -12.55 -7.86 -21.67
C VAL A 122 -12.28 -9.36 -21.60
N THR A 123 -11.06 -9.71 -21.24
CA THR A 123 -10.57 -11.10 -21.22
C THR A 123 -10.34 -11.57 -19.78
N VAL A 124 -10.74 -12.79 -19.48
CA VAL A 124 -10.50 -13.48 -18.21
C VAL A 124 -9.03 -13.91 -18.14
N VAL A 125 -8.27 -13.31 -17.24
CA VAL A 125 -6.89 -13.72 -16.93
C VAL A 125 -6.91 -15.03 -16.16
N THR A 126 -7.70 -15.09 -15.06
CA THR A 126 -7.91 -16.32 -14.29
C THR A 126 -9.16 -16.21 -13.41
N PRO A 127 -9.99 -17.24 -13.32
CA PRO A 127 -10.98 -17.36 -12.26
C PRO A 127 -10.29 -17.77 -10.95
N ILE A 128 -10.66 -17.13 -9.83
CA ILE A 128 -10.14 -17.46 -8.50
C ILE A 128 -10.80 -18.76 -8.02
N GLU A 129 -10.02 -19.71 -7.54
CA GLU A 129 -10.50 -21.00 -7.03
C GLU A 129 -11.59 -20.80 -5.96
N ASP A 130 -12.55 -21.72 -5.90
CA ASP A 130 -13.68 -21.75 -4.97
C ASP A 130 -14.70 -20.58 -5.09
N THR A 131 -14.52 -19.67 -6.03
CA THR A 131 -15.41 -18.53 -6.25
C THR A 131 -16.61 -18.87 -7.19
N PRO A 132 -17.63 -18.01 -7.27
CA PRO A 132 -18.75 -18.19 -8.19
C PRO A 132 -18.33 -18.34 -9.65
N ALA A 133 -17.36 -17.58 -10.13
CA ALA A 133 -16.84 -17.66 -11.50
C ALA A 133 -16.18 -19.01 -11.78
N PHE A 134 -15.36 -19.49 -10.87
CA PHE A 134 -14.68 -20.78 -10.96
C PHE A 134 -15.71 -21.94 -10.98
N LYS A 135 -16.67 -21.92 -10.06
CA LYS A 135 -17.74 -22.94 -9.97
C LYS A 135 -18.66 -22.98 -11.18
N ALA A 136 -18.83 -21.83 -11.84
CA ALA A 136 -19.61 -21.72 -13.07
C ALA A 136 -18.84 -22.17 -14.33
N GLY A 137 -17.56 -22.54 -14.20
CA GLY A 137 -16.76 -23.05 -15.30
C GLY A 137 -16.12 -22.00 -16.19
N MET A 138 -15.99 -20.76 -15.72
CA MET A 138 -15.19 -19.73 -16.40
C MET A 138 -13.72 -20.19 -16.48
N LYS A 139 -13.06 -19.84 -17.56
CA LYS A 139 -11.68 -20.28 -17.85
C LYS A 139 -10.80 -19.10 -18.26
N THR A 140 -9.51 -19.27 -18.10
CA THR A 140 -8.49 -18.36 -18.65
C THR A 140 -8.67 -18.21 -20.16
N GLY A 141 -8.64 -16.97 -20.63
CA GLY A 141 -8.82 -16.60 -22.03
C GLY A 141 -10.31 -16.46 -22.47
N ASP A 142 -11.28 -16.67 -21.59
CA ASP A 142 -12.69 -16.38 -21.90
C ASP A 142 -12.89 -14.88 -22.12
N ILE A 143 -13.72 -14.52 -23.09
CA ILE A 143 -14.06 -13.13 -23.40
C ILE A 143 -15.43 -12.83 -22.81
N ILE A 144 -15.55 -11.77 -22.02
CA ILE A 144 -16.83 -11.28 -21.49
C ILE A 144 -17.44 -10.32 -22.51
N LEU A 145 -18.54 -10.73 -23.13
CA LEU A 145 -19.20 -9.96 -24.19
C LEU A 145 -20.25 -8.99 -23.64
N THR A 146 -21.04 -9.43 -22.65
CA THR A 146 -22.08 -8.59 -22.03
C THR A 146 -22.14 -8.80 -20.53
N ILE A 147 -22.59 -7.76 -19.83
CA ILE A 147 -22.90 -7.78 -18.39
C ILE A 147 -24.32 -7.23 -18.22
N ASP A 148 -25.23 -8.04 -17.66
CA ASP A 148 -26.65 -7.70 -17.51
C ASP A 148 -27.27 -7.18 -18.83
N GLY A 149 -26.90 -7.84 -19.94
CA GLY A 149 -27.37 -7.51 -21.29
C GLY A 149 -26.69 -6.32 -21.97
N GLN A 150 -25.78 -5.63 -21.30
CA GLN A 150 -25.04 -4.49 -21.88
C GLN A 150 -23.68 -4.93 -22.41
N SER A 151 -23.34 -4.51 -23.63
CA SER A 151 -22.06 -4.83 -24.28
C SER A 151 -20.89 -4.23 -23.52
N THR A 152 -19.80 -5.02 -23.38
CA THR A 152 -18.55 -4.57 -22.75
C THR A 152 -17.63 -3.83 -23.69
N GLN A 153 -17.94 -3.77 -25.00
CA GLN A 153 -17.04 -3.27 -26.05
C GLN A 153 -16.65 -1.80 -25.90
N GLU A 154 -17.54 -0.98 -25.32
CA GLU A 154 -17.31 0.46 -25.08
C GLU A 154 -17.06 0.80 -23.60
N MET A 155 -17.00 -0.24 -22.75
CA MET A 155 -16.77 -0.05 -21.32
C MET A 155 -15.28 0.05 -21.00
N SER A 156 -14.93 0.94 -20.08
CA SER A 156 -13.61 0.89 -19.44
C SER A 156 -13.52 -0.34 -18.54
N LEU A 157 -12.29 -0.79 -18.23
CA LEU A 157 -12.09 -1.90 -17.28
C LEU A 157 -12.73 -1.59 -15.91
N GLN A 158 -12.70 -0.31 -15.50
CA GLN A 158 -13.33 0.15 -14.25
C GLN A 158 -14.86 -0.02 -14.28
N ASP A 159 -15.50 0.34 -15.39
CA ASP A 159 -16.95 0.16 -15.56
C ASP A 159 -17.32 -1.33 -15.48
N VAL A 160 -16.55 -2.19 -16.11
CA VAL A 160 -16.74 -3.64 -16.07
C VAL A 160 -16.60 -4.17 -14.64
N VAL A 161 -15.55 -3.78 -13.93
CA VAL A 161 -15.30 -4.17 -12.52
C VAL A 161 -16.47 -3.71 -11.63
N SER A 162 -16.91 -2.45 -11.77
CA SER A 162 -18.02 -1.91 -10.94
C SER A 162 -19.34 -2.64 -11.15
N ARG A 163 -19.62 -3.13 -12.38
CA ARG A 163 -20.82 -3.89 -12.71
C ARG A 163 -20.75 -5.35 -12.26
N ILE A 164 -19.57 -5.97 -12.36
CA ILE A 164 -19.33 -7.35 -11.89
C ILE A 164 -19.39 -7.41 -10.36
N ARG A 165 -18.86 -6.40 -9.67
CA ARG A 165 -19.03 -6.23 -8.22
C ARG A 165 -20.45 -5.84 -7.87
N GLY A 166 -20.82 -6.00 -6.60
CA GLY A 166 -22.11 -5.58 -6.10
C GLY A 166 -22.47 -6.25 -4.78
N PRO A 167 -23.64 -5.99 -4.21
CA PRO A 167 -24.05 -6.55 -2.92
C PRO A 167 -24.02 -8.08 -2.91
N LYS A 168 -23.61 -8.66 -1.79
CA LYS A 168 -23.61 -10.11 -1.56
C LYS A 168 -24.98 -10.70 -1.85
N ASN A 169 -25.00 -11.89 -2.43
CA ASN A 169 -26.20 -12.65 -2.81
C ASN A 169 -27.06 -12.02 -3.92
N THR A 170 -26.60 -10.93 -4.57
CA THR A 170 -27.25 -10.43 -5.79
C THR A 170 -26.75 -11.21 -7.00
N LYS A 171 -27.55 -11.23 -8.07
CA LYS A 171 -27.20 -11.90 -9.32
C LYS A 171 -26.54 -10.92 -10.30
N VAL A 172 -25.65 -11.43 -11.13
CA VAL A 172 -25.14 -10.79 -12.33
C VAL A 172 -25.19 -11.80 -13.47
N GLU A 173 -25.62 -11.37 -14.64
CA GLU A 173 -25.67 -12.18 -15.84
C GLU A 173 -24.52 -11.79 -16.78
N LEU A 174 -23.72 -12.77 -17.15
CA LEU A 174 -22.61 -12.57 -18.09
C LEU A 174 -22.81 -13.41 -19.33
N SER A 175 -22.65 -12.80 -20.52
CA SER A 175 -22.47 -13.55 -21.74
C SER A 175 -20.97 -13.65 -22.01
N ILE A 176 -20.44 -14.87 -22.06
CA ILE A 176 -19.02 -15.13 -22.29
C ILE A 176 -18.80 -15.96 -23.55
N LEU A 177 -17.66 -15.77 -24.19
CA LEU A 177 -17.20 -16.62 -25.28
C LEU A 177 -15.94 -17.36 -24.80
N HIS A 178 -16.01 -18.69 -24.73
CA HIS A 178 -14.83 -19.50 -24.42
C HIS A 178 -13.81 -19.44 -25.54
N THR A 179 -12.51 -19.47 -25.22
CA THR A 179 -11.39 -19.39 -26.19
C THR A 179 -11.52 -20.35 -27.36
N ASN A 180 -12.07 -21.53 -27.15
CA ASN A 180 -12.31 -22.56 -28.18
C ASN A 180 -13.80 -22.69 -28.54
N GLY A 181 -14.67 -21.83 -28.02
CA GLY A 181 -16.10 -21.82 -28.26
C GLY A 181 -16.46 -21.06 -29.54
N ARG A 182 -17.51 -21.51 -30.22
CA ARG A 182 -18.07 -20.83 -31.40
C ARG A 182 -19.31 -20.00 -31.06
N GLU A 183 -19.94 -20.29 -29.93
CA GLU A 183 -21.20 -19.64 -29.50
C GLU A 183 -21.01 -19.07 -28.10
N PRO A 184 -21.59 -17.90 -27.82
CA PRO A 184 -21.61 -17.34 -26.48
C PRO A 184 -22.39 -18.21 -25.51
N VAL A 185 -21.94 -18.28 -24.25
CA VAL A 185 -22.61 -18.95 -23.15
C VAL A 185 -23.07 -17.91 -22.14
N THR A 186 -24.31 -17.97 -21.72
CA THR A 186 -24.82 -17.08 -20.67
C THR A 186 -24.69 -17.75 -19.31
N LEU A 187 -24.01 -17.05 -18.39
CA LEU A 187 -23.81 -17.48 -17.00
C LEU A 187 -24.56 -16.56 -16.06
N SER A 188 -25.48 -17.12 -15.27
CA SER A 188 -26.14 -16.38 -14.17
C SER A 188 -25.41 -16.68 -12.87
N LEU A 189 -24.65 -15.70 -12.36
CA LEU A 189 -23.74 -15.83 -11.23
C LEU A 189 -24.31 -15.11 -10.01
N VAL A 190 -24.20 -15.72 -8.84
CA VAL A 190 -24.55 -15.07 -7.57
C VAL A 190 -23.27 -14.50 -6.96
N ARG A 191 -23.26 -13.19 -6.69
CA ARG A 191 -22.12 -12.53 -6.07
C ARG A 191 -21.85 -13.09 -4.68
N GLY A 192 -20.61 -13.50 -4.44
CA GLY A 192 -20.11 -14.04 -3.17
C GLY A 192 -19.02 -13.18 -2.57
N ALA A 193 -18.61 -13.52 -1.34
CA ALA A 193 -17.40 -12.94 -0.74
C ALA A 193 -16.16 -13.53 -1.42
N ILE A 194 -15.31 -12.67 -1.95
CA ILE A 194 -14.07 -13.02 -2.62
C ILE A 194 -12.90 -12.61 -1.70
N PRO A 195 -12.11 -13.56 -1.18
CA PRO A 195 -11.02 -13.25 -0.26
C PRO A 195 -9.89 -12.51 -0.98
N ILE A 196 -9.37 -11.50 -0.33
CA ILE A 196 -8.13 -10.82 -0.72
C ILE A 196 -7.01 -11.42 0.11
N VAL A 197 -6.28 -12.38 -0.45
CA VAL A 197 -5.20 -13.06 0.25
C VAL A 197 -4.10 -12.06 0.62
N SER A 198 -3.88 -11.88 1.92
CA SER A 198 -2.87 -10.98 2.47
C SER A 198 -1.55 -11.66 2.78
N VAL A 199 -1.53 -13.00 2.94
CA VAL A 199 -0.35 -13.78 3.28
C VAL A 199 -0.05 -14.79 2.18
N LYS A 200 1.21 -14.84 1.74
CA LYS A 200 1.73 -15.84 0.80
C LYS A 200 2.90 -16.54 1.45
N SER A 201 2.89 -17.88 1.43
CA SER A 201 3.98 -18.70 1.97
C SER A 201 4.58 -19.58 0.88
N LYS A 202 5.90 -19.73 0.91
CA LYS A 202 6.64 -20.66 0.06
C LYS A 202 7.81 -21.26 0.83
N LYS A 203 8.11 -22.52 0.57
CA LYS A 203 9.29 -23.18 1.06
C LYS A 203 10.52 -22.74 0.25
N PHE A 204 11.59 -22.37 0.94
CA PHE A 204 12.92 -22.19 0.32
C PHE A 204 13.64 -23.50 0.17
N GLU A 205 13.78 -24.20 1.28
CA GLU A 205 14.42 -25.50 1.46
C GLU A 205 13.94 -26.10 2.79
N ASP A 206 14.37 -27.31 3.13
CA ASP A 206 13.89 -28.01 4.32
C ASP A 206 14.10 -27.23 5.61
N GLY A 207 12.99 -26.89 6.24
CA GLY A 207 12.91 -26.12 7.49
C GLY A 207 13.00 -24.60 7.32
N TYR A 208 13.16 -24.07 6.10
CA TYR A 208 13.23 -22.62 5.86
C TYR A 208 12.10 -22.14 4.96
N TYR A 209 11.39 -21.09 5.40
CA TYR A 209 10.19 -20.61 4.71
C TYR A 209 10.23 -19.09 4.50
N TRP A 210 9.73 -18.67 3.34
CA TRP A 210 9.42 -17.30 3.01
C TRP A 210 7.93 -17.07 3.19
N ILE A 211 7.58 -16.10 4.04
CA ILE A 211 6.21 -15.70 4.31
C ILE A 211 6.11 -14.22 4.00
N ARG A 212 5.29 -13.87 3.02
CA ARG A 212 5.07 -12.49 2.60
C ARG A 212 3.72 -12.01 3.07
N VAL A 213 3.71 -10.89 3.79
CA VAL A 213 2.50 -10.17 4.16
C VAL A 213 2.37 -8.95 3.26
N THR A 214 1.33 -8.90 2.43
CA THR A 214 1.14 -7.84 1.43
C THR A 214 0.35 -6.66 1.95
N ARG A 215 -0.45 -6.85 3.02
CA ARG A 215 -1.27 -5.84 3.72
C ARG A 215 -1.69 -6.38 5.08
N PHE A 216 -2.26 -5.51 5.92
CA PHE A 216 -2.84 -5.88 7.20
C PHE A 216 -4.37 -5.66 7.15
N SER A 217 -5.13 -6.69 6.76
CA SER A 217 -6.59 -6.78 6.76
C SER A 217 -7.07 -7.60 7.96
N GLU A 218 -8.37 -7.64 8.22
CA GLU A 218 -8.94 -8.40 9.36
C GLU A 218 -8.55 -9.89 9.38
N LYS A 219 -8.23 -10.47 8.22
CA LYS A 219 -7.87 -11.90 8.06
C LYS A 219 -6.38 -12.18 8.15
N THR A 220 -5.54 -11.16 8.21
CA THR A 220 -4.08 -11.33 8.06
C THR A 220 -3.45 -12.20 9.14
N THR A 221 -3.86 -12.05 10.41
CA THR A 221 -3.32 -12.86 11.51
C THR A 221 -3.69 -14.32 11.35
N ASP A 222 -4.94 -14.63 10.99
CA ASP A 222 -5.41 -16.01 10.78
C ASP A 222 -4.71 -16.66 9.59
N GLU A 223 -4.55 -15.93 8.47
CA GLU A 223 -3.82 -16.39 7.30
C GLU A 223 -2.34 -16.65 7.63
N LEU A 224 -1.72 -15.76 8.41
CA LEU A 224 -0.32 -15.92 8.83
C LEU A 224 -0.16 -17.12 9.78
N LEU A 225 -1.07 -17.30 10.73
CA LEU A 225 -1.06 -18.43 11.64
C LEU A 225 -1.20 -19.75 10.88
N SER A 226 -2.15 -19.83 9.95
CA SER A 226 -2.32 -21.00 9.09
C SER A 226 -1.04 -21.32 8.28
N ALA A 227 -0.42 -20.28 7.68
CA ALA A 227 0.82 -20.46 6.92
C ALA A 227 1.99 -20.95 7.80
N LEU A 228 2.06 -20.46 9.05
CA LEU A 228 3.08 -20.89 10.02
C LEU A 228 2.83 -22.32 10.51
N GLU A 229 1.57 -22.72 10.72
CA GLU A 229 1.19 -24.08 11.09
C GLU A 229 1.53 -25.09 9.98
N ASP A 230 1.19 -24.75 8.73
CA ASP A 230 1.52 -25.59 7.57
C ASP A 230 3.03 -25.71 7.38
N ALA A 231 3.78 -24.61 7.48
CA ALA A 231 5.23 -24.62 7.44
C ALA A 231 5.83 -25.49 8.56
N ASN A 232 5.31 -25.37 9.78
CA ASN A 232 5.78 -26.18 10.91
C ASN A 232 5.44 -27.67 10.75
N LYS A 233 4.24 -27.99 10.23
CA LYS A 233 3.81 -29.36 9.95
C LYS A 233 4.70 -30.01 8.88
N GLU A 234 4.96 -29.32 7.80
CA GLU A 234 5.86 -29.80 6.74
C GLU A 234 7.30 -29.96 7.25
N ALA A 235 7.80 -28.98 7.99
CA ALA A 235 9.15 -28.99 8.53
C ALA A 235 9.42 -30.12 9.54
N LYS A 236 8.38 -30.65 10.22
CA LYS A 236 8.54 -31.73 11.22
C LYS A 236 9.25 -32.95 10.63
N ALA A 237 9.00 -33.26 9.36
CA ALA A 237 9.67 -34.39 8.66
C ALA A 237 11.17 -34.15 8.47
N HIS A 238 11.64 -32.92 8.60
CA HIS A 238 13.02 -32.47 8.31
C HIS A 238 13.71 -31.83 9.53
N GLY A 239 13.28 -32.17 10.76
CA GLY A 239 13.89 -31.67 12.00
C GLY A 239 13.27 -30.36 12.54
N GLY A 240 12.12 -29.95 12.03
CA GLY A 240 11.36 -28.80 12.48
C GLY A 240 11.67 -27.48 11.75
N LEU A 241 10.96 -26.45 12.14
CA LEU A 241 11.10 -25.09 11.55
C LEU A 241 12.42 -24.45 11.99
N ARG A 242 13.33 -24.22 11.03
CA ARG A 242 14.70 -23.78 11.25
C ARG A 242 14.91 -22.29 11.02
N GLY A 243 14.04 -21.67 10.23
CA GLY A 243 14.09 -20.22 10.00
C GLY A 243 12.97 -19.69 9.12
N ILE A 244 12.63 -18.42 9.33
CA ILE A 244 11.58 -17.69 8.64
C ILE A 244 12.15 -16.39 8.09
N VAL A 245 11.83 -16.09 6.83
CA VAL A 245 11.96 -14.76 6.24
C VAL A 245 10.56 -14.17 6.12
N LEU A 246 10.25 -13.17 6.98
CA LEU A 246 9.01 -12.42 6.92
C LEU A 246 9.21 -11.23 5.98
N ASP A 247 8.53 -11.22 4.85
CA ASP A 247 8.67 -10.18 3.82
C ASP A 247 7.53 -9.17 3.91
N LEU A 248 7.88 -7.96 4.36
CA LEU A 248 6.99 -6.81 4.47
C LEU A 248 7.27 -5.76 3.38
N ARG A 249 8.09 -6.05 2.39
CA ARG A 249 8.39 -5.11 1.30
C ARG A 249 7.15 -4.79 0.49
N ASN A 250 7.00 -3.50 0.13
CA ASN A 250 5.83 -2.97 -0.61
C ASN A 250 4.49 -3.24 0.10
N ASN A 251 4.50 -3.38 1.42
CA ASN A 251 3.29 -3.49 2.23
C ASN A 251 2.95 -2.11 2.83
N PRO A 252 1.89 -1.42 2.35
CA PRO A 252 1.56 -0.07 2.79
C PRO A 252 0.98 -0.01 4.21
N GLY A 253 0.87 -1.15 4.89
CA GLY A 253 0.27 -1.28 6.20
C GLY A 253 -1.17 -1.77 6.16
N GLY A 254 -2.00 -1.22 7.03
CA GLY A 254 -3.41 -1.59 7.22
C GLY A 254 -3.82 -1.44 8.69
N LEU A 255 -4.57 -2.41 9.20
CA LEU A 255 -5.11 -2.37 10.56
C LEU A 255 -4.03 -2.45 11.64
N LEU A 256 -4.09 -1.49 12.57
CA LEU A 256 -3.24 -1.49 13.78
C LEU A 256 -3.44 -2.77 14.60
N SER A 257 -4.69 -3.22 14.79
CA SER A 257 -4.99 -4.44 15.53
C SER A 257 -4.27 -5.66 14.94
N GLN A 258 -4.21 -5.74 13.62
CA GLN A 258 -3.51 -6.83 12.94
C GLN A 258 -1.98 -6.74 13.06
N ALA A 259 -1.42 -5.51 13.05
CA ALA A 259 0.00 -5.34 13.33
C ALA A 259 0.37 -5.79 14.75
N VAL A 260 -0.50 -5.47 15.72
CA VAL A 260 -0.34 -5.93 17.11
C VAL A 260 -0.42 -7.45 17.18
N SER A 261 -1.48 -8.07 16.65
CA SER A 261 -1.68 -9.53 16.69
C SER A 261 -0.58 -10.29 15.95
N VAL A 262 -0.13 -9.79 14.79
CA VAL A 262 1.00 -10.38 14.04
C VAL A 262 2.30 -10.27 14.83
N SER A 263 2.57 -9.14 15.49
CA SER A 263 3.77 -9.01 16.34
C SER A 263 3.73 -9.94 17.55
N ASP A 264 2.55 -10.11 18.13
CA ASP A 264 2.29 -10.98 19.30
C ASP A 264 2.64 -12.44 19.00
N LEU A 265 2.39 -12.95 17.78
CA LEU A 265 2.79 -14.32 17.38
C LEU A 265 4.29 -14.61 17.54
N PHE A 266 5.12 -13.58 17.56
CA PHE A 266 6.58 -13.71 17.58
C PHE A 266 7.22 -13.21 18.89
N LEU A 267 6.48 -12.51 19.74
CA LEU A 267 6.95 -11.92 20.99
C LEU A 267 6.29 -12.61 22.20
N LYS A 268 7.05 -12.80 23.26
CA LYS A 268 6.52 -13.42 24.48
C LYS A 268 5.96 -12.40 25.48
N SER A 269 6.45 -11.19 25.44
CA SER A 269 6.11 -10.13 26.38
C SER A 269 6.72 -8.81 25.94
N GLY A 270 6.30 -7.72 26.58
CA GLY A 270 6.82 -6.37 26.34
C GLY A 270 5.93 -5.56 25.42
N THR A 271 6.21 -4.28 25.31
CA THR A 271 5.46 -3.35 24.49
C THR A 271 5.65 -3.68 23.02
N ILE A 272 4.57 -3.70 22.23
CA ILE A 272 4.60 -3.79 20.77
C ILE A 272 4.62 -2.38 20.19
N VAL A 273 3.68 -1.53 20.62
CA VAL A 273 3.54 -0.16 20.14
C VAL A 273 2.85 0.70 21.18
N SER A 274 3.27 1.95 21.31
CA SER A 274 2.58 2.98 22.08
C SER A 274 1.96 4.02 21.15
N ILE A 275 0.76 4.51 21.49
CA ILE A 275 0.02 5.53 20.76
C ILE A 275 -0.09 6.75 21.65
N LYS A 276 0.29 7.93 21.13
CA LYS A 276 0.18 9.21 21.84
C LYS A 276 -0.60 10.19 20.97
N GLY A 277 -1.74 10.63 21.48
CA GLY A 277 -2.61 11.62 20.84
C GLY A 277 -2.45 13.02 21.42
N ARG A 278 -3.45 13.87 21.17
CA ARG A 278 -3.44 15.28 21.61
C ARG A 278 -3.53 15.46 23.14
N SER A 279 -4.04 14.48 23.85
CA SER A 279 -4.16 14.48 25.32
C SER A 279 -3.73 13.13 25.88
N ASP A 280 -3.33 13.10 27.14
CA ASP A 280 -2.91 11.88 27.87
C ASP A 280 -4.01 10.82 27.91
N VAL A 281 -5.28 11.23 27.80
CA VAL A 281 -6.44 10.31 27.71
C VAL A 281 -6.41 9.44 26.46
N THR A 282 -5.66 9.85 25.42
CA THR A 282 -5.51 9.11 24.18
C THR A 282 -4.24 8.25 24.12
N GLU A 283 -3.46 8.21 25.20
CA GLU A 283 -2.30 7.32 25.27
C GLU A 283 -2.76 5.86 25.45
N ARG A 284 -2.30 4.99 24.57
CA ARG A 284 -2.56 3.54 24.64
C ARG A 284 -1.27 2.79 24.38
N VAL A 285 -1.04 1.75 25.17
CA VAL A 285 0.08 0.83 25.00
C VAL A 285 -0.47 -0.55 24.68
N TYR A 286 0.06 -1.15 23.62
CA TYR A 286 -0.22 -2.54 23.24
C TYR A 286 1.01 -3.36 23.58
N ALA A 287 0.81 -4.45 24.31
CA ALA A 287 1.86 -5.33 24.77
C ALA A 287 1.63 -6.76 24.26
N ALA A 288 2.71 -7.49 24.10
CA ALA A 288 2.68 -8.91 23.76
C ALA A 288 2.35 -9.77 24.97
N GLU A 289 1.61 -10.85 24.72
CA GLU A 289 1.25 -11.87 25.70
C GLU A 289 1.72 -13.24 25.21
N SER A 290 2.39 -14.02 26.08
CA SER A 290 2.90 -15.33 25.67
C SER A 290 1.77 -16.29 25.33
N GLN A 291 1.83 -16.89 24.15
CA GLN A 291 0.86 -17.81 23.59
C GLN A 291 1.48 -19.17 23.32
N PRO A 292 0.71 -20.29 23.40
CA PRO A 292 1.20 -21.60 22.97
C PRO A 292 1.64 -21.66 21.51
N THR A 293 1.12 -20.75 20.70
CA THR A 293 1.37 -20.60 19.26
C THR A 293 2.63 -19.77 18.94
N ASP A 294 3.32 -19.23 19.96
CA ASP A 294 4.52 -18.40 19.79
C ASP A 294 5.58 -19.10 18.93
N VAL A 295 5.98 -18.45 17.86
CA VAL A 295 6.99 -18.96 16.93
C VAL A 295 8.39 -18.63 17.46
N LYS A 296 9.22 -19.67 17.68
CA LYS A 296 10.58 -19.54 18.23
C LYS A 296 11.69 -19.62 17.19
N ALA A 297 11.37 -19.99 15.96
CA ALA A 297 12.37 -20.14 14.91
C ALA A 297 13.13 -18.82 14.68
N PRO A 298 14.44 -18.87 14.33
CA PRO A 298 15.20 -17.72 13.88
C PRO A 298 14.48 -16.96 12.77
N MET A 299 14.55 -15.63 12.77
CA MET A 299 13.76 -14.80 11.86
C MET A 299 14.57 -13.65 11.28
N VAL A 300 14.33 -13.39 10.00
CA VAL A 300 14.71 -12.17 9.30
C VAL A 300 13.43 -11.47 8.81
N VAL A 301 13.38 -10.15 8.94
CA VAL A 301 12.29 -9.34 8.37
C VAL A 301 12.85 -8.49 7.23
N LEU A 302 12.24 -8.59 6.06
CA LEU A 302 12.55 -7.76 4.90
C LEU A 302 11.66 -6.55 4.84
N ILE A 303 12.27 -5.36 4.71
CA ILE A 303 11.58 -4.08 4.53
C ILE A 303 12.16 -3.29 3.36
N ASN A 304 11.39 -2.34 2.83
CA ASN A 304 11.86 -1.33 1.86
C ASN A 304 11.04 -0.03 1.99
N ALA A 305 11.31 0.94 1.14
CA ALA A 305 10.59 2.22 1.12
C ALA A 305 9.06 2.10 0.92
N GLY A 306 8.56 0.97 0.43
CA GLY A 306 7.12 0.67 0.33
C GLY A 306 6.53 0.03 1.59
N SER A 307 7.34 -0.27 2.61
CA SER A 307 6.89 -0.78 3.91
C SER A 307 6.45 0.38 4.79
N ALA A 308 5.16 0.49 5.12
CA ALA A 308 4.61 1.65 5.83
C ALA A 308 3.66 1.26 6.97
N SER A 309 3.48 2.16 7.96
CA SER A 309 2.44 2.09 8.99
C SER A 309 2.47 0.77 9.78
N ALA A 310 1.46 -0.11 9.66
CA ALA A 310 1.39 -1.41 10.33
C ALA A 310 2.64 -2.28 10.09
N SER A 311 3.23 -2.24 8.88
CA SER A 311 4.49 -2.92 8.58
C SER A 311 5.65 -2.39 9.43
N GLU A 312 5.67 -1.09 9.68
CA GLU A 312 6.69 -0.44 10.49
C GLU A 312 6.50 -0.72 11.98
N ILE A 313 5.25 -0.91 12.42
CA ILE A 313 4.96 -1.36 13.79
C ILE A 313 5.56 -2.76 14.00
N VAL A 314 5.26 -3.71 13.09
CA VAL A 314 5.78 -5.09 13.17
C VAL A 314 7.31 -5.10 13.11
N ALA A 315 7.90 -4.44 12.11
CA ALA A 315 9.36 -4.39 11.96
C ALA A 315 10.04 -3.72 13.16
N GLY A 316 9.50 -2.59 13.64
CA GLY A 316 10.02 -1.86 14.79
C GLY A 316 9.93 -2.66 16.09
N ALA A 317 8.78 -3.31 16.34
CA ALA A 317 8.59 -4.16 17.51
C ALA A 317 9.56 -5.34 17.52
N LEU A 318 9.67 -6.08 16.41
CA LEU A 318 10.58 -7.22 16.31
C LEU A 318 12.06 -6.82 16.38
N LYS A 319 12.40 -5.63 15.89
CA LYS A 319 13.73 -5.05 16.00
C LYS A 319 14.10 -4.72 17.44
N ASP A 320 13.28 -3.89 18.10
CA ASP A 320 13.56 -3.37 19.44
C ASP A 320 13.59 -4.50 20.49
N HIS A 321 12.81 -5.56 20.29
CA HIS A 321 12.88 -6.78 21.08
C HIS A 321 14.00 -7.75 20.69
N HIS A 322 14.84 -7.41 19.71
CA HIS A 322 15.90 -8.29 19.17
C HIS A 322 15.38 -9.67 18.76
N ARG A 323 14.10 -9.73 18.35
CA ARG A 323 13.44 -10.97 17.94
C ARG A 323 13.80 -11.38 16.52
N ALA A 324 14.05 -10.41 15.65
CA ALA A 324 14.42 -10.62 14.26
C ALA A 324 15.52 -9.65 13.84
N VAL A 325 16.29 -10.03 12.82
CA VAL A 325 17.19 -9.13 12.10
C VAL A 325 16.41 -8.45 10.98
N ILE A 326 16.39 -7.14 10.97
CA ILE A 326 15.73 -6.34 9.95
C ILE A 326 16.70 -6.10 8.80
N VAL A 327 16.27 -6.45 7.58
CA VAL A 327 17.13 -6.44 6.39
C VAL A 327 16.42 -5.73 5.23
N GLY A 328 17.19 -5.09 4.37
CA GLY A 328 16.69 -4.42 3.16
C GLY A 328 16.95 -2.94 3.15
N GLU A 329 15.97 -2.12 2.88
CA GLU A 329 16.09 -0.66 2.81
C GLU A 329 15.24 0.00 3.89
N ARG A 330 15.56 1.26 4.23
CA ARG A 330 14.76 2.06 5.17
C ARG A 330 13.29 2.08 4.75
N SER A 331 12.37 1.91 5.71
CA SER A 331 10.94 1.97 5.49
C SER A 331 10.42 3.38 5.22
N PHE A 332 9.15 3.53 4.93
CA PHE A 332 8.52 4.77 4.48
C PHE A 332 8.52 5.90 5.52
N GLY A 333 8.28 5.60 6.78
CA GLY A 333 8.22 6.60 7.85
C GLY A 333 6.82 7.15 8.12
N LYS A 334 5.79 6.30 8.06
CA LYS A 334 4.42 6.70 8.42
C LYS A 334 4.09 6.30 9.86
N GLY A 335 4.32 7.22 10.78
CA GLY A 335 4.05 7.06 12.21
C GLY A 335 2.69 7.62 12.67
N SER A 336 1.79 8.00 11.77
CA SER A 336 0.51 8.60 12.09
C SER A 336 -0.63 7.58 12.16
N VAL A 337 -1.47 7.71 13.19
CA VAL A 337 -2.68 6.90 13.40
C VAL A 337 -3.88 7.63 12.82
N GLN A 338 -4.58 6.99 11.86
CA GLN A 338 -5.83 7.50 11.33
C GLN A 338 -7.01 6.84 12.02
N ASN A 339 -7.98 7.67 12.41
CA ASN A 339 -9.33 7.20 12.77
C ASN A 339 -10.25 7.38 11.56
N ILE A 340 -11.09 6.40 11.34
CA ILE A 340 -12.07 6.40 10.26
C ILE A 340 -13.45 6.55 10.89
N ILE A 341 -14.12 7.64 10.57
CA ILE A 341 -15.40 8.02 11.14
C ILE A 341 -16.44 7.94 10.04
N PRO A 342 -17.41 6.99 10.13
CA PRO A 342 -18.51 6.93 9.19
C PRO A 342 -19.44 8.15 9.34
N LEU A 343 -19.94 8.66 8.22
CA LEU A 343 -20.93 9.74 8.19
C LEU A 343 -22.29 9.19 7.78
N ALA A 344 -23.35 9.95 8.10
CA ALA A 344 -24.74 9.51 7.93
C ALA A 344 -25.17 9.32 6.47
N ASP A 345 -24.48 9.97 5.54
CA ASP A 345 -24.71 9.90 4.09
C ASP A 345 -23.94 8.75 3.39
N GLY A 346 -23.29 7.90 4.17
CA GLY A 346 -22.47 6.78 3.66
C GLY A 346 -21.04 7.16 3.30
N SER A 347 -20.68 8.43 3.38
CA SER A 347 -19.30 8.91 3.24
C SER A 347 -18.48 8.64 4.51
N GLY A 348 -17.17 8.92 4.48
CA GLY A 348 -16.28 8.71 5.62
C GLY A 348 -15.28 9.85 5.81
N LEU A 349 -14.91 10.08 7.06
CA LEU A 349 -13.81 10.96 7.41
C LEU A 349 -12.64 10.13 7.93
N LYS A 350 -11.51 10.21 7.24
CA LYS A 350 -10.23 9.67 7.67
C LYS A 350 -9.42 10.79 8.26
N LEU A 351 -9.14 10.73 9.56
CA LEU A 351 -8.51 11.81 10.31
C LEU A 351 -7.31 11.30 11.10
N THR A 352 -6.18 11.97 11.01
CA THR A 352 -5.02 11.73 11.86
C THR A 352 -5.31 12.20 13.28
N VAL A 353 -5.25 11.28 14.24
CA VAL A 353 -5.63 11.53 15.64
C VAL A 353 -4.49 11.33 16.64
N ALA A 354 -3.42 10.62 16.23
CA ALA A 354 -2.31 10.29 17.12
C ALA A 354 -1.06 9.89 16.30
N LEU A 355 0.05 9.73 17.03
CA LEU A 355 1.28 9.13 16.51
C LEU A 355 1.58 7.85 17.29
N TYR A 356 2.24 6.88 16.64
CA TYR A 356 2.73 5.69 17.31
C TYR A 356 4.26 5.68 17.44
N TYR A 357 4.69 4.99 18.49
CA TYR A 357 6.07 4.88 18.91
C TYR A 357 6.45 3.42 19.08
N THR A 358 7.68 3.08 18.72
CA THR A 358 8.23 1.74 18.93
C THR A 358 8.41 1.42 20.41
N PRO A 359 8.72 0.16 20.79
CA PRO A 359 9.03 -0.22 22.17
C PRO A 359 10.10 0.66 22.83
N ASP A 360 11.15 1.06 22.09
CA ASP A 360 12.20 1.96 22.55
C ASP A 360 11.76 3.45 22.58
N ASN A 361 10.45 3.72 22.46
CA ASN A 361 9.87 5.07 22.46
C ASN A 361 10.41 5.98 21.35
N ARG A 362 10.82 5.41 20.21
CA ARG A 362 11.20 6.16 19.01
C ARG A 362 10.00 6.43 18.12
N SER A 363 9.88 7.66 17.63
CA SER A 363 8.88 7.99 16.61
C SER A 363 9.29 7.41 15.27
N ILE A 364 8.35 6.81 14.55
CA ILE A 364 8.55 6.35 13.18
C ILE A 364 8.27 7.48 12.18
N GLN A 365 7.52 8.53 12.61
CA GLN A 365 7.07 9.60 11.71
C GLN A 365 8.23 10.31 11.03
N ALA A 366 8.26 10.30 9.71
CA ALA A 366 9.27 10.85 8.81
C ALA A 366 10.68 10.21 8.91
N GLU A 367 10.90 9.27 9.85
CA GLU A 367 12.18 8.60 10.04
C GLU A 367 12.20 7.17 9.49
N GLY A 368 11.07 6.46 9.62
CA GLY A 368 10.97 5.05 9.26
C GLY A 368 11.77 4.12 10.17
N VAL A 369 11.72 2.84 9.85
CA VAL A 369 12.54 1.80 10.47
C VAL A 369 13.82 1.63 9.63
N VAL A 370 14.97 1.88 10.26
CA VAL A 370 16.28 1.64 9.63
C VAL A 370 16.59 0.15 9.75
N PRO A 371 16.96 -0.57 8.68
CA PRO A 371 17.33 -1.97 8.77
C PRO A 371 18.62 -2.16 9.60
N ASP A 372 18.80 -3.36 10.18
CA ASP A 372 20.06 -3.74 10.84
C ASP A 372 21.16 -4.05 9.82
N ILE A 373 20.74 -4.56 8.66
CA ILE A 373 21.62 -4.84 7.52
C ILE A 373 20.97 -4.20 6.29
N GLU A 374 21.59 -3.12 5.81
CA GLU A 374 21.14 -2.44 4.61
C GLU A 374 21.60 -3.21 3.37
N ILE A 375 20.63 -3.59 2.56
CA ILE A 375 20.84 -4.28 1.29
C ILE A 375 19.98 -3.58 0.22
N PRO A 376 20.58 -2.76 -0.63
CA PRO A 376 19.86 -2.16 -1.77
C PRO A 376 19.29 -3.24 -2.70
N PHE A 377 18.11 -2.96 -3.27
CA PHE A 377 17.56 -3.85 -4.28
C PHE A 377 18.34 -3.68 -5.60
N GLU A 378 18.92 -4.76 -6.08
CA GLU A 378 19.63 -4.80 -7.36
C GLU A 378 18.73 -5.48 -8.40
N MET A 379 18.38 -4.75 -9.45
CA MET A 379 17.76 -5.39 -10.60
C MET A 379 18.74 -6.40 -11.21
N PRO A 380 18.31 -7.66 -11.45
CA PRO A 380 19.16 -8.58 -12.17
C PRO A 380 19.56 -7.95 -13.50
N ALA A 381 20.86 -7.86 -13.74
CA ALA A 381 21.36 -7.43 -15.04
C ALA A 381 20.61 -8.23 -16.11
N LYS A 382 19.98 -7.55 -17.07
CA LYS A 382 19.49 -8.26 -18.26
C LYS A 382 20.66 -9.11 -18.71
N LYS A 383 20.48 -10.42 -18.73
CA LYS A 383 21.47 -11.31 -19.35
C LYS A 383 21.57 -10.87 -20.80
N ASP A 384 22.44 -9.93 -21.07
CA ASP A 384 22.93 -9.72 -22.42
C ASP A 384 23.43 -11.10 -22.83
N ASN A 385 22.91 -11.57 -23.94
CA ASN A 385 23.13 -12.92 -24.50
C ASN A 385 24.64 -13.25 -24.66
N GLU A 386 25.39 -13.31 -23.57
CA GLU A 386 26.75 -13.89 -23.57
C GLU A 386 26.75 -15.41 -23.72
N SER A 387 25.59 -16.07 -23.61
CA SER A 387 25.44 -17.49 -23.99
C SER A 387 25.22 -17.70 -25.49
N ARG A 388 25.54 -16.73 -26.34
CA ARG A 388 25.48 -16.87 -27.82
C ARG A 388 26.42 -17.96 -28.39
N PHE A 389 27.25 -18.59 -27.55
CA PHE A 389 28.15 -19.67 -28.02
C PHE A 389 27.65 -21.10 -27.80
N LEU A 390 26.49 -21.28 -27.19
CA LEU A 390 25.85 -22.59 -27.05
C LEU A 390 24.46 -22.60 -27.69
N LEU A 391 24.40 -22.33 -28.99
CA LEU A 391 23.20 -22.57 -29.79
C LEU A 391 22.89 -24.08 -29.76
N ARG A 392 21.72 -24.41 -29.22
CA ARG A 392 21.16 -25.75 -29.32
C ARG A 392 20.28 -25.83 -30.56
N GLU A 393 20.08 -27.03 -31.09
CA GLU A 393 19.20 -27.27 -32.24
C GLU A 393 17.79 -26.64 -32.02
N ALA A 394 17.28 -26.72 -30.78
CA ALA A 394 16.00 -26.15 -30.38
C ALA A 394 15.92 -24.60 -30.44
N ASP A 395 17.07 -23.93 -30.53
CA ASP A 395 17.16 -22.46 -30.58
C ASP A 395 17.26 -21.95 -32.04
N LEU A 396 17.31 -22.88 -33.02
CA LEU A 396 17.39 -22.53 -34.44
C LEU A 396 16.01 -22.25 -35.03
N ASN A 397 15.90 -21.19 -35.82
CA ASN A 397 14.68 -20.91 -36.59
C ASN A 397 14.40 -22.08 -37.58
N ARG A 398 13.22 -22.74 -37.42
CA ARG A 398 12.79 -23.92 -38.22
C ARG A 398 13.54 -25.22 -37.87
N HIS A 399 13.93 -25.41 -36.57
CA HIS A 399 14.44 -26.70 -36.16
C HIS A 399 13.37 -27.79 -36.35
N LEU A 400 13.80 -29.01 -36.53
CA LEU A 400 12.92 -30.18 -36.69
C LEU A 400 12.37 -30.57 -35.29
N GLU A 401 11.04 -30.54 -35.14
CA GLU A 401 10.39 -30.97 -33.92
C GLU A 401 10.50 -32.51 -33.77
N ASN A 402 10.84 -32.97 -32.55
CA ASN A 402 10.84 -34.41 -32.26
C ASN A 402 9.38 -34.89 -32.13
N LYS A 403 8.90 -35.63 -33.10
CA LYS A 403 7.52 -36.14 -33.14
C LYS A 403 7.18 -37.18 -32.08
N GLU A 404 8.16 -37.64 -31.29
CA GLU A 404 7.96 -38.58 -30.17
C GLU A 404 7.74 -37.88 -28.82
N SER A 405 8.04 -36.59 -28.68
CA SER A 405 7.63 -35.79 -27.54
C SER A 405 6.24 -35.25 -27.81
N GLY A 406 5.23 -35.96 -27.30
CA GLY A 406 3.82 -35.55 -27.36
C GLY A 406 3.63 -34.09 -26.94
N GLU A 407 2.62 -33.47 -27.54
CA GLU A 407 2.14 -32.08 -27.43
C GLU A 407 2.65 -31.35 -26.20
N GLY A 408 3.45 -30.33 -26.45
CA GLY A 408 4.01 -29.47 -25.41
C GLY A 408 2.96 -28.71 -24.64
N THR A 409 2.35 -29.36 -23.68
CA THR A 409 1.82 -28.75 -22.49
C THR A 409 3.00 -28.01 -21.86
N GLN A 410 2.97 -26.69 -21.79
CA GLN A 410 3.90 -25.93 -20.95
C GLN A 410 3.80 -26.54 -19.55
N ALA A 411 4.75 -27.43 -19.22
CA ALA A 411 4.79 -28.09 -17.94
C ALA A 411 4.87 -26.99 -16.87
N LYS A 412 3.85 -26.93 -16.02
CA LYS A 412 3.82 -26.03 -14.86
C LYS A 412 5.14 -26.24 -14.13
N LYS A 413 6.03 -25.24 -14.13
CA LYS A 413 7.33 -25.30 -13.45
C LYS A 413 7.11 -25.78 -12.03
N SER A 414 7.94 -26.71 -11.53
CA SER A 414 7.85 -27.15 -10.15
C SER A 414 8.05 -25.97 -9.20
N GLU A 415 7.43 -25.99 -8.02
CA GLU A 415 7.57 -24.92 -7.02
C GLU A 415 9.03 -24.65 -6.67
N ASP A 416 9.86 -25.69 -6.62
CA ASP A 416 11.31 -25.58 -6.42
C ASP A 416 12.02 -24.81 -7.55
N GLN A 417 11.59 -24.98 -8.80
CA GLN A 417 12.16 -24.24 -9.93
C GLN A 417 11.74 -22.78 -9.87
N GLN A 418 10.48 -22.50 -9.54
CA GLN A 418 9.98 -21.13 -9.37
C GLN A 418 10.72 -20.41 -8.24
N MET A 419 10.97 -21.07 -7.10
CA MET A 419 11.71 -20.51 -5.99
C MET A 419 13.16 -20.22 -6.34
N LYS A 420 13.85 -21.12 -7.05
CA LYS A 420 15.23 -20.90 -7.53
C LYS A 420 15.32 -19.71 -8.46
N GLU A 421 14.37 -19.55 -9.39
CA GLU A 421 14.31 -18.38 -10.27
C GLU A 421 14.06 -17.10 -9.49
N GLN A 422 13.17 -17.14 -8.51
CA GLN A 422 12.87 -15.98 -7.65
C GLN A 422 14.12 -15.56 -6.85
N LEU A 423 14.84 -16.50 -6.23
CA LEU A 423 16.10 -16.23 -5.53
C LEU A 423 17.22 -15.73 -6.45
N ALA A 424 17.22 -16.13 -7.72
CA ALA A 424 18.17 -15.62 -8.71
C ALA A 424 17.89 -14.14 -9.09
N GLN A 425 16.62 -13.74 -9.03
CA GLN A 425 16.17 -12.39 -9.42
C GLN A 425 16.09 -11.40 -8.24
N ASP A 426 16.02 -11.88 -7.02
CA ASP A 426 15.84 -11.08 -5.81
C ASP A 426 17.06 -11.24 -4.89
N ASN A 427 18.00 -10.29 -4.98
CA ASN A 427 19.21 -10.28 -4.16
C ASN A 427 18.91 -10.15 -2.68
N GLN A 428 17.91 -9.32 -2.28
CA GLN A 428 17.54 -9.13 -0.88
C GLN A 428 16.96 -10.43 -0.29
N LEU A 429 16.07 -11.11 -1.03
CA LEU A 429 15.47 -12.37 -0.59
C LEU A 429 16.54 -13.49 -0.45
N ARG A 430 17.46 -13.55 -1.41
CA ARG A 430 18.60 -14.50 -1.36
C ARG A 430 19.49 -14.24 -0.14
N MET A 431 19.83 -12.99 0.14
CA MET A 431 20.65 -12.61 1.30
C MET A 431 19.92 -12.88 2.62
N ALA A 432 18.62 -12.57 2.69
CA ALA A 432 17.79 -12.87 3.87
C ALA A 432 17.81 -14.36 4.22
N LEU A 433 17.71 -15.24 3.21
CA LEU A 433 17.84 -16.69 3.41
C LEU A 433 19.21 -17.06 3.98
N GLN A 434 20.31 -16.49 3.46
CA GLN A 434 21.65 -16.79 3.99
C GLN A 434 21.82 -16.28 5.43
N ILE A 435 21.29 -15.09 5.73
CA ILE A 435 21.34 -14.50 7.07
C ILE A 435 20.58 -15.39 8.06
N VAL A 436 19.32 -15.76 7.77
CA VAL A 436 18.51 -16.58 8.69
C VAL A 436 19.14 -17.94 8.96
N LYS A 437 19.83 -18.52 7.97
CA LYS A 437 20.59 -19.78 8.12
C LYS A 437 21.80 -19.62 9.03
N GLY A 438 22.44 -18.45 9.02
CA GLY A 438 23.61 -18.14 9.84
C GLY A 438 23.29 -17.76 11.28
N LEU A 439 22.07 -17.30 11.59
CA LEU A 439 21.70 -16.79 12.92
C LEU A 439 21.99 -17.76 14.07
N PRO A 440 21.66 -19.08 13.99
CA PRO A 440 21.96 -20.00 15.08
C PRO A 440 23.46 -20.13 15.40
N SER A 441 24.31 -20.12 14.37
CA SER A 441 25.77 -20.17 14.55
C SER A 441 26.33 -18.90 15.22
N LEU A 442 25.80 -17.74 14.83
CA LEU A 442 26.19 -16.45 15.45
C LEU A 442 25.76 -16.39 16.92
N GLN A 443 24.57 -16.89 17.26
CA GLN A 443 24.11 -16.98 18.64
C GLN A 443 24.98 -17.91 19.49
N ALA A 444 25.40 -19.05 18.91
CA ALA A 444 26.30 -20.00 19.60
C ALA A 444 27.67 -19.36 19.91
N ILE A 445 28.24 -18.59 18.97
CA ILE A 445 29.52 -17.87 19.19
C ILE A 445 29.40 -16.82 20.30
N ARG A 446 28.29 -16.10 20.39
CA ARG A 446 28.05 -15.08 21.40
C ARG A 446 27.89 -15.63 22.82
N ASN A 447 27.39 -16.87 22.93
CA ASN A 447 27.14 -17.54 24.22
C ASN A 447 28.34 -18.34 24.75
N ASN A 448 29.41 -18.44 23.97
CA ASN A 448 30.73 -18.95 24.35
C ASN A 448 31.69 -17.78 24.67
#